data_e2a0250720a65b7173d483505395a430
#
_entry.id   e2a0250720a65b7173d483505395a430
#
_cell.length_a   1.000
_cell.length_b   1.000
_cell.length_c   1.000
_cell.angle_alpha   90.00
_cell.angle_beta   90.00
_cell.angle_gamma   90.00
#
_symmetry.space_group_name_H-M   'P 1'
#
loop_
_entity.id
_entity.type
_entity.pdbx_description
1 polymer ?
#
loop_
_entity_poly.entity_id
_entity_poly.type
_entity_poly.pdbx_seq_one_letter_code
_entity_poly.pdbx_strand_id
1 'polypeptide(L)'
;GTINRFIHIEGELINEKSYSIHLVDIEEFRTIDLKKEIKKIQNGDYLLSVLEVLKNAGFFFNQGYKIKIFGDLPINAGISSSSAFVVAWIRFLIATQDHKNKVTDEQIGRWAYEAESQFFNEPGGLMDQYTIAQRGLLYIDTKTTQTERLNPDIGTLVIAESGIAKKTLSVLENARAYGQ
;
A
#
# COMPACT_ATOMS: atom_id res chain seq x y z
N GLY A 1 10.22 -1.82 11.43
CA GLY A 1 11.30 -1.44 10.49
C GLY A 1 11.09 -2.03 9.11
N THR A 2 11.73 -1.42 8.11
CA THR A 2 11.73 -1.92 6.73
C THR A 2 12.90 -2.86 6.46
N ILE A 3 12.74 -3.74 5.48
CA ILE A 3 13.77 -4.66 4.98
C ILE A 3 14.16 -4.28 3.53
N ASN A 4 15.21 -4.88 3.00
CA ASN A 4 15.71 -4.65 1.64
C ASN A 4 15.00 -5.51 0.58
N ARG A 5 13.69 -5.54 0.63
CA ARG A 5 12.80 -6.14 -0.36
C ARG A 5 11.84 -5.10 -0.89
N PHE A 6 11.45 -5.20 -2.16
CA PHE A 6 10.77 -4.10 -2.84
C PHE A 6 9.59 -4.57 -3.68
N ILE A 7 8.61 -3.68 -3.82
CA ILE A 7 7.62 -3.71 -4.91
C ILE A 7 8.04 -2.66 -5.93
N HIS A 8 8.12 -3.06 -7.18
CA HIS A 8 8.45 -2.22 -8.33
C HIS A 8 7.21 -1.94 -9.15
N ILE A 9 7.06 -0.69 -9.58
CA ILE A 9 6.01 -0.30 -10.51
C ILE A 9 6.65 0.44 -11.68
N GLU A 10 6.46 -0.08 -12.87
CA GLU A 10 6.87 0.53 -14.13
C GLU A 10 5.62 0.98 -14.88
N GLY A 11 5.64 2.20 -15.43
CA GLY A 11 4.53 2.75 -16.17
C GLY A 11 4.97 3.40 -17.47
N GLU A 12 4.29 3.04 -18.56
CA GLU A 12 4.42 3.65 -19.86
C GLU A 12 3.15 4.45 -20.17
N LEU A 13 3.33 5.71 -20.60
CA LEU A 13 2.22 6.58 -20.96
C LEU A 13 1.47 6.05 -22.17
N ILE A 14 0.13 6.06 -22.13
CA ILE A 14 -0.72 5.68 -23.25
C ILE A 14 -1.77 6.76 -23.53
N ASN A 15 -2.32 6.76 -24.76
CA ASN A 15 -3.33 7.74 -25.17
C ASN A 15 -4.72 7.48 -24.59
N GLU A 16 -5.01 6.23 -24.24
CA GLU A 16 -6.26 5.82 -23.63
C GLU A 16 -6.34 6.35 -22.18
N LYS A 17 -7.51 6.82 -21.77
CA LYS A 17 -7.75 7.20 -20.36
C LYS A 17 -8.07 5.97 -19.51
N SER A 18 -7.10 5.10 -19.34
CA SER A 18 -7.21 3.87 -18.57
C SER A 18 -5.86 3.42 -18.01
N TYR A 19 -5.89 2.66 -16.93
CA TYR A 19 -4.74 1.89 -16.46
C TYR A 19 -4.86 0.46 -16.94
N SER A 20 -3.91 -0.01 -17.75
CA SER A 20 -3.74 -1.41 -18.15
C SER A 20 -2.64 -2.01 -17.27
N ILE A 21 -3.00 -2.78 -16.27
CA ILE A 21 -2.12 -3.24 -15.20
C ILE A 21 -1.84 -4.72 -15.37
N HIS A 22 -0.57 -5.11 -15.33
CA HIS A 22 -0.09 -6.48 -15.24
C HIS A 22 0.56 -6.69 -13.87
N LEU A 23 -0.06 -7.51 -13.02
CA LEU A 23 0.46 -7.99 -11.74
C LEU A 23 1.29 -9.25 -12.03
N VAL A 24 2.60 -9.07 -12.25
CA VAL A 24 3.49 -10.10 -12.81
C VAL A 24 3.60 -11.33 -11.90
N ASP A 25 3.71 -11.12 -10.60
CA ASP A 25 3.97 -12.20 -9.63
C ASP A 25 2.80 -13.18 -9.46
N ILE A 26 1.60 -12.76 -9.90
CA ILE A 26 0.37 -13.58 -9.83
C ILE A 26 -0.27 -13.80 -11.21
N GLU A 27 0.41 -13.38 -12.29
CA GLU A 27 -0.04 -13.52 -13.69
C GLU A 27 -1.45 -12.95 -13.93
N GLU A 28 -1.80 -11.85 -13.23
CA GLU A 28 -3.12 -11.22 -13.34
C GLU A 28 -3.07 -9.95 -14.17
N PHE A 29 -4.08 -9.75 -15.02
CA PHE A 29 -4.25 -8.54 -15.82
C PHE A 29 -5.52 -7.82 -15.41
N ARG A 30 -5.43 -6.50 -15.27
CA ARG A 30 -6.55 -5.67 -14.88
C ARG A 30 -6.59 -4.36 -15.66
N THR A 31 -7.78 -3.92 -16.05
CA THR A 31 -8.00 -2.62 -16.66
C THR A 31 -8.89 -1.76 -15.79
N ILE A 32 -8.46 -0.51 -15.53
CA ILE A 32 -9.25 0.50 -14.82
C ILE A 32 -9.54 1.63 -15.81
N ASP A 33 -10.82 1.80 -16.16
CA ASP A 33 -11.29 2.90 -17.02
C ASP A 33 -11.45 4.18 -16.17
N LEU A 34 -10.60 5.18 -16.42
CA LEU A 34 -10.58 6.44 -15.65
C LEU A 34 -11.77 7.37 -15.97
N LYS A 35 -12.53 7.07 -17.03
CA LYS A 35 -13.73 7.82 -17.40
C LYS A 35 -14.98 7.38 -16.64
N LYS A 36 -14.93 6.16 -16.07
CA LYS A 36 -16.05 5.57 -15.34
C LYS A 36 -15.97 5.89 -13.86
N GLU A 37 -17.14 6.18 -13.29
CA GLU A 37 -17.26 6.25 -11.84
C GLU A 37 -17.09 4.87 -11.20
N ILE A 38 -16.34 4.82 -10.11
CA ILE A 38 -16.12 3.60 -9.34
C ILE A 38 -17.34 3.43 -8.43
N LYS A 39 -18.32 2.60 -8.85
CA LYS A 39 -19.59 2.44 -8.11
C LYS A 39 -19.50 1.52 -6.90
N LYS A 40 -18.64 0.52 -6.95
CA LYS A 40 -18.49 -0.46 -5.87
C LYS A 40 -17.06 -1.01 -5.86
N ILE A 41 -16.42 -0.90 -4.72
CA ILE A 41 -15.08 -1.44 -4.48
C ILE A 41 -15.24 -2.70 -3.61
N GLN A 42 -14.72 -3.82 -4.08
CA GLN A 42 -14.73 -5.07 -3.33
C GLN A 42 -13.69 -5.04 -2.23
N ASN A 43 -13.92 -5.80 -1.15
CA ASN A 43 -12.97 -5.91 -0.06
C ASN A 43 -11.62 -6.44 -0.58
N GLY A 44 -10.51 -5.79 -0.18
CA GLY A 44 -9.16 -6.12 -0.65
C GLY A 44 -8.80 -5.56 -2.03
N ASP A 45 -9.68 -4.81 -2.70
CA ASP A 45 -9.37 -4.13 -3.95
C ASP A 45 -8.57 -2.85 -3.70
N TYR A 46 -7.30 -3.03 -3.37
CA TYR A 46 -6.40 -1.92 -3.02
C TYR A 46 -6.07 -1.01 -4.22
N LEU A 47 -6.19 -1.48 -5.45
CA LEU A 47 -6.00 -0.62 -6.62
C LEU A 47 -7.07 0.46 -6.69
N LEU A 48 -8.32 0.10 -6.43
CA LEU A 48 -9.43 1.04 -6.48
C LEU A 48 -9.60 1.86 -5.19
N SER A 49 -9.40 1.26 -4.00
CA SER A 49 -9.49 2.01 -2.74
C SER A 49 -8.45 3.13 -2.65
N VAL A 50 -7.23 2.90 -3.11
CA VAL A 50 -6.19 3.94 -3.21
C VAL A 50 -6.60 5.06 -4.15
N LEU A 51 -7.14 4.75 -5.33
CA LEU A 51 -7.62 5.77 -6.25
C LEU A 51 -8.71 6.64 -5.61
N GLU A 52 -9.62 6.03 -4.87
CA GLU A 52 -10.71 6.75 -4.21
C GLU A 52 -10.19 7.64 -3.06
N VAL A 53 -9.30 7.12 -2.22
CA VAL A 53 -8.66 7.90 -1.14
C VAL A 53 -7.89 9.08 -1.71
N LEU A 54 -7.11 8.88 -2.77
CA LEU A 54 -6.36 9.98 -3.39
C LEU A 54 -7.25 10.98 -4.11
N LYS A 55 -8.37 10.57 -4.74
CA LYS A 55 -9.37 11.50 -5.28
C LYS A 55 -9.97 12.38 -4.18
N ASN A 56 -10.29 11.80 -3.04
CA ASN A 56 -10.79 12.55 -1.89
C ASN A 56 -9.74 13.51 -1.31
N ALA A 57 -8.45 13.20 -1.49
CA ALA A 57 -7.34 14.08 -1.16
C ALA A 57 -7.04 15.16 -2.24
N GLY A 58 -7.84 15.21 -3.31
CA GLY A 58 -7.75 16.24 -4.36
C GLY A 58 -6.88 15.88 -5.56
N PHE A 59 -6.53 14.60 -5.75
CA PHE A 59 -5.81 14.14 -6.94
C PHE A 59 -6.76 13.83 -8.09
N PHE A 60 -6.32 14.13 -9.32
CA PHE A 60 -7.12 13.92 -10.53
C PHE A 60 -6.40 12.98 -11.49
N PHE A 61 -6.99 11.82 -11.76
CA PHE A 61 -6.43 10.81 -12.66
C PHE A 61 -7.10 10.90 -14.04
N ASN A 62 -6.43 11.52 -14.98
CA ASN A 62 -6.92 11.72 -16.36
C ASN A 62 -5.96 11.23 -17.43
N GLN A 63 -4.77 10.77 -17.04
CA GLN A 63 -3.72 10.26 -17.89
C GLN A 63 -3.63 8.74 -17.76
N GLY A 64 -3.62 8.03 -18.89
CA GLY A 64 -3.56 6.57 -18.90
C GLY A 64 -2.15 6.03 -18.93
N TYR A 65 -1.98 4.83 -18.37
CA TYR A 65 -0.70 4.12 -18.31
C TYR A 65 -0.87 2.62 -18.56
N LYS A 66 0.10 2.05 -19.28
CA LYS A 66 0.36 0.61 -19.25
C LYS A 66 1.35 0.35 -18.13
N ILE A 67 0.97 -0.49 -17.16
CA ILE A 67 1.65 -0.62 -15.87
C ILE A 67 2.04 -2.06 -15.64
N LYS A 68 3.27 -2.29 -15.16
CA LYS A 68 3.72 -3.57 -14.62
C LYS A 68 4.02 -3.41 -13.15
N ILE A 69 3.53 -4.34 -12.33
CA ILE A 69 3.79 -4.40 -10.89
C ILE A 69 4.41 -5.76 -10.59
N PHE A 70 5.57 -5.75 -9.94
CA PHE A 70 6.32 -6.94 -9.57
C PHE A 70 7.18 -6.68 -8.34
N GLY A 71 7.62 -7.75 -7.67
CA GLY A 71 8.45 -7.59 -6.49
C GLY A 71 9.20 -8.84 -6.10
N ASP A 72 10.02 -8.71 -5.07
CA ASP A 72 10.77 -9.81 -4.46
C ASP A 72 10.26 -10.14 -3.04
N LEU A 73 9.05 -9.65 -2.72
CA LEU A 73 8.34 -9.93 -1.48
C LEU A 73 7.50 -11.20 -1.61
N PRO A 74 7.69 -12.22 -0.75
CA PRO A 74 6.78 -13.37 -0.73
C PRO A 74 5.35 -12.94 -0.42
N ILE A 75 4.40 -13.40 -1.23
CA ILE A 75 2.98 -13.11 -1.05
C ILE A 75 2.44 -13.94 0.13
N ASN A 76 1.65 -13.32 1.01
CA ASN A 76 1.04 -13.96 2.19
C ASN A 76 2.03 -14.53 3.22
N ALA A 77 3.28 -14.11 3.20
CA ALA A 77 4.32 -14.55 4.14
C ALA A 77 4.34 -13.78 5.48
N GLY A 78 3.41 -12.86 5.70
CA GLY A 78 3.33 -12.10 6.96
C GLY A 78 4.32 -10.95 7.11
N ILE A 79 4.95 -10.53 6.02
CA ILE A 79 5.93 -9.43 5.97
C ILE A 79 5.36 -8.16 5.33
N SER A 80 4.06 -7.92 5.49
CA SER A 80 3.37 -6.70 5.07
C SER A 80 3.45 -6.41 3.56
N SER A 81 3.37 -7.46 2.72
CA SER A 81 3.42 -7.32 1.25
C SER A 81 2.25 -6.50 0.70
N SER A 82 1.05 -6.58 1.29
CA SER A 82 -0.10 -5.74 0.92
C SER A 82 0.16 -4.27 1.18
N SER A 83 0.66 -3.91 2.36
CA SER A 83 1.00 -2.53 2.69
C SER A 83 2.12 -1.99 1.81
N ALA A 84 3.11 -2.83 1.45
CA ALA A 84 4.16 -2.46 0.51
C ALA A 84 3.60 -2.17 -0.88
N PHE A 85 2.67 -3.00 -1.35
CA PHE A 85 1.95 -2.80 -2.61
C PHE A 85 1.15 -1.49 -2.60
N VAL A 86 0.36 -1.24 -1.55
CA VAL A 86 -0.45 -0.03 -1.40
C VAL A 86 0.42 1.23 -1.40
N VAL A 87 1.51 1.24 -0.63
CA VAL A 87 2.44 2.38 -0.59
C VAL A 87 3.12 2.60 -1.94
N ALA A 88 3.56 1.54 -2.61
CA ALA A 88 4.17 1.64 -3.94
C ALA A 88 3.17 2.20 -4.96
N TRP A 89 1.91 1.73 -4.93
CA TRP A 89 0.85 2.20 -5.81
C TRP A 89 0.53 3.69 -5.59
N ILE A 90 0.42 4.14 -4.34
CA ILE A 90 0.25 5.56 -4.01
C ILE A 90 1.42 6.39 -4.56
N ARG A 91 2.66 5.96 -4.36
CA ARG A 91 3.85 6.67 -4.86
C ARG A 91 3.85 6.78 -6.38
N PHE A 92 3.51 5.70 -7.09
CA PHE A 92 3.38 5.72 -8.54
C PHE A 92 2.32 6.72 -8.99
N LEU A 93 1.12 6.66 -8.42
CA LEU A 93 0.03 7.57 -8.77
C LEU A 93 0.39 9.04 -8.51
N ILE A 94 1.05 9.35 -7.42
CA ILE A 94 1.50 10.71 -7.11
C ILE A 94 2.58 11.16 -8.11
N ALA A 95 3.53 10.28 -8.44
CA ALA A 95 4.60 10.60 -9.38
C ALA A 95 4.11 10.87 -10.82
N THR A 96 2.91 10.37 -11.17
CA THR A 96 2.28 10.63 -12.48
C THR A 96 1.49 11.95 -12.52
N GLN A 97 1.46 12.71 -11.42
CA GLN A 97 0.70 13.95 -11.34
C GLN A 97 1.61 15.18 -11.32
N ASP A 98 1.18 16.25 -11.99
CA ASP A 98 1.78 17.58 -11.87
C ASP A 98 1.35 18.23 -10.54
N HIS A 99 1.90 17.75 -9.42
CA HIS A 99 1.58 18.29 -8.12
C HIS A 99 2.50 19.45 -7.74
N LYS A 100 1.90 20.62 -7.47
CA LYS A 100 2.62 21.81 -6.95
C LYS A 100 3.04 21.64 -5.49
N ASN A 101 2.33 20.82 -4.72
CA ASN A 101 2.59 20.60 -3.30
C ASN A 101 3.42 19.33 -3.09
N LYS A 102 4.48 19.46 -2.30
CA LYS A 102 5.32 18.32 -1.93
C LYS A 102 4.55 17.42 -0.95
N VAL A 103 4.24 16.20 -1.38
CA VAL A 103 3.64 15.18 -0.52
C VAL A 103 4.72 14.60 0.40
N THR A 104 4.42 14.49 1.69
CA THR A 104 5.34 13.90 2.68
C THR A 104 5.16 12.39 2.76
N ASP A 105 6.21 11.70 3.23
CA ASP A 105 6.15 10.24 3.47
C ASP A 105 5.11 9.88 4.54
N GLU A 106 4.90 10.77 5.52
CA GLU A 106 3.85 10.60 6.53
C GLU A 106 2.44 10.65 5.91
N GLN A 107 2.20 11.61 4.99
CA GLN A 107 0.93 11.67 4.26
C GLN A 107 0.69 10.40 3.43
N ILE A 108 1.74 9.87 2.79
CA ILE A 108 1.64 8.60 2.06
C ILE A 108 1.26 7.45 3.00
N GLY A 109 1.91 7.36 4.16
CA GLY A 109 1.59 6.34 5.17
C GLY A 109 0.14 6.43 5.64
N ARG A 110 -0.36 7.65 5.87
CA ARG A 110 -1.74 7.90 6.24
C ARG A 110 -2.72 7.44 5.17
N TRP A 111 -2.54 7.85 3.92
CA TRP A 111 -3.40 7.42 2.82
C TRP A 111 -3.35 5.91 2.58
N ALA A 112 -2.17 5.29 2.79
CA ALA A 112 -2.04 3.85 2.70
C ALA A 112 -2.86 3.14 3.78
N TYR A 113 -2.83 3.62 5.02
CA TYR A 113 -3.66 3.11 6.10
C TYR A 113 -5.16 3.32 5.85
N GLU A 114 -5.54 4.50 5.34
CA GLU A 114 -6.92 4.78 4.95
C GLU A 114 -7.40 3.80 3.86
N ALA A 115 -6.61 3.56 2.82
CA ALA A 115 -6.97 2.73 1.68
C ALA A 115 -6.97 1.22 1.98
N GLU A 116 -6.06 0.74 2.85
CA GLU A 116 -5.91 -0.68 3.15
C GLU A 116 -6.82 -1.14 4.30
N SER A 117 -7.03 -0.31 5.32
CA SER A 117 -7.73 -0.72 6.55
C SER A 117 -9.04 0.02 6.76
N GLN A 118 -9.02 1.36 6.80
CA GLN A 118 -10.21 2.14 7.14
C GLN A 118 -11.29 2.08 6.07
N PHE A 119 -10.91 2.09 4.80
CA PHE A 119 -11.83 2.03 3.68
C PHE A 119 -12.72 0.78 3.71
N PHE A 120 -12.17 -0.34 4.15
CA PHE A 120 -12.87 -1.62 4.26
C PHE A 120 -13.38 -1.93 5.67
N ASN A 121 -13.20 -1.00 6.62
CA ASN A 121 -13.53 -1.20 8.03
C ASN A 121 -12.87 -2.46 8.62
N GLU A 122 -11.66 -2.78 8.13
CA GLU A 122 -10.90 -3.95 8.59
C GLU A 122 -10.15 -3.66 9.90
N PRO A 123 -10.02 -4.68 10.77
CA PRO A 123 -9.23 -4.57 11.98
C PRO A 123 -7.74 -4.52 11.65
N GLY A 124 -7.18 -3.34 11.48
CA GLY A 124 -5.77 -3.15 11.18
C GLY A 124 -5.19 -1.97 11.94
N GLY A 125 -3.88 -2.02 12.22
CA GLY A 125 -3.09 -0.90 12.74
C GLY A 125 -2.40 -0.15 11.60
N LEU A 126 -1.96 1.07 11.89
CA LEU A 126 -1.26 1.94 10.93
C LEU A 126 0.25 1.65 10.78
N MET A 127 0.77 0.72 11.58
CA MET A 127 2.21 0.54 11.78
C MET A 127 2.96 0.16 10.48
N ASP A 128 2.40 -0.76 9.70
CA ASP A 128 3.05 -1.26 8.48
C ASP A 128 3.12 -0.17 7.42
N GLN A 129 2.02 0.51 7.17
CA GLN A 129 1.92 1.56 6.15
C GLN A 129 2.84 2.75 6.47
N TYR A 130 2.85 3.19 7.73
CA TYR A 130 3.70 4.29 8.18
C TYR A 130 5.19 3.92 8.11
N THR A 131 5.55 2.71 8.54
CA THR A 131 6.92 2.23 8.49
C THR A 131 7.43 2.12 7.06
N ILE A 132 6.63 1.53 6.16
CA ILE A 132 7.02 1.35 4.75
C ILE A 132 7.11 2.69 4.03
N ALA A 133 6.16 3.60 4.26
CA ALA A 133 6.17 4.91 3.65
C ALA A 133 7.38 5.75 4.09
N GLN A 134 7.68 5.78 5.38
CA GLN A 134 8.77 6.61 5.93
C GLN A 134 10.14 5.92 5.87
N ARG A 135 10.18 4.59 5.69
CA ARG A 135 11.38 3.75 5.61
C ARG A 135 12.24 3.74 6.88
N GLY A 136 13.09 2.72 7.00
CA GLY A 136 14.03 2.56 8.12
C GLY A 136 13.36 1.99 9.37
N LEU A 137 13.93 2.25 10.52
CA LEU A 137 13.39 1.86 11.82
C LEU A 137 12.70 3.05 12.47
N LEU A 138 11.43 2.87 12.86
CA LEU A 138 10.61 3.92 13.44
C LEU A 138 10.07 3.51 14.80
N TYR A 139 10.06 4.43 15.74
CA TYR A 139 9.11 4.44 16.83
C TYR A 139 7.83 5.13 16.35
N ILE A 140 6.68 4.56 16.62
CA ILE A 140 5.37 5.11 16.20
C ILE A 140 4.45 5.15 17.43
N ASP A 141 4.03 6.35 17.81
CA ASP A 141 2.92 6.51 18.76
C ASP A 141 1.60 6.34 17.99
N THR A 142 0.94 5.22 18.16
CA THR A 142 -0.29 4.88 17.44
C THR A 142 -1.51 5.70 17.87
N LYS A 143 -1.44 6.43 18.98
CA LYS A 143 -2.52 7.34 19.45
C LYS A 143 -2.43 8.70 18.76
N THR A 144 -1.21 9.24 18.69
CA THR A 144 -0.95 10.57 18.12
C THR A 144 -0.53 10.52 16.66
N THR A 145 -0.21 9.33 16.13
CA THR A 145 0.40 9.09 14.83
C THR A 145 1.78 9.73 14.64
N GLN A 146 2.39 10.21 15.71
CA GLN A 146 3.73 10.77 15.66
C GLN A 146 4.77 9.68 15.47
N THR A 147 5.79 9.99 14.69
CA THR A 147 6.86 9.05 14.36
C THR A 147 8.22 9.64 14.69
N GLU A 148 9.12 8.80 15.20
CA GLU A 148 10.52 9.13 15.45
C GLU A 148 11.39 8.10 14.73
N ARG A 149 12.38 8.59 13.96
CA ARG A 149 13.34 7.72 13.28
C ARG A 149 14.42 7.27 14.24
N LEU A 150 14.57 5.97 14.35
CA LEU A 150 15.62 5.33 15.14
C LEU A 150 16.77 4.90 14.22
N ASN A 151 18.02 5.05 14.71
CA ASN A 151 19.22 4.65 13.96
C ASN A 151 20.14 3.72 14.79
N PRO A 152 19.62 2.63 15.40
CA PRO A 152 20.47 1.65 16.05
C PRO A 152 21.17 0.78 15.02
N ASP A 153 22.31 0.23 15.40
CA ASP A 153 22.88 -0.92 14.69
C ASP A 153 22.15 -2.20 15.14
N ILE A 154 21.25 -2.69 14.27
CA ILE A 154 20.46 -3.89 14.56
C ILE A 154 21.06 -5.16 13.97
N GLY A 155 22.24 -5.06 13.31
CA GLY A 155 22.91 -6.19 12.68
C GLY A 155 22.09 -6.82 11.54
N THR A 156 22.30 -8.13 11.34
CA THR A 156 21.65 -8.90 10.27
C THR A 156 20.31 -9.45 10.72
N LEU A 157 19.26 -9.23 9.92
CA LEU A 157 17.95 -9.86 10.10
C LEU A 157 17.85 -11.11 9.22
N VAL A 158 17.34 -12.20 9.79
CA VAL A 158 17.06 -13.44 9.07
C VAL A 158 15.55 -13.62 8.98
N ILE A 159 15.07 -13.81 7.75
CA ILE A 159 13.67 -14.12 7.48
C ILE A 159 13.60 -15.57 7.05
N ALA A 160 12.72 -16.35 7.72
CA ALA A 160 12.44 -17.73 7.37
C ALA A 160 10.95 -17.91 7.07
N GLU A 161 10.66 -18.67 6.02
CA GLU A 161 9.29 -19.03 5.66
C GLU A 161 8.84 -20.25 6.49
N SER A 162 7.65 -20.14 7.11
CA SER A 162 7.09 -21.24 7.92
C SER A 162 6.37 -22.30 7.09
N GLY A 163 6.11 -22.05 5.82
CA GLY A 163 5.27 -22.88 4.95
C GLY A 163 3.77 -22.83 5.29
N ILE A 164 3.35 -21.96 6.21
CA ILE A 164 1.95 -21.84 6.63
C ILE A 164 1.44 -20.46 6.21
N ALA A 165 0.38 -20.43 5.40
CA ALA A 165 -0.26 -19.18 4.99
C ALA A 165 -0.88 -18.44 6.19
N LYS A 166 -0.60 -17.14 6.30
CA LYS A 166 -1.12 -16.27 7.36
C LYS A 166 -2.63 -16.02 7.19
N LYS A 167 -3.42 -16.29 8.24
CA LYS A 167 -4.85 -15.94 8.33
C LYS A 167 -5.02 -14.64 9.12
N THR A 168 -4.62 -13.52 8.54
CA THR A 168 -4.49 -12.22 9.24
C THR A 168 -5.81 -11.73 9.84
N LEU A 169 -6.90 -11.74 9.06
CA LEU A 169 -8.19 -11.19 9.52
C LEU A 169 -8.73 -11.93 10.75
N SER A 170 -8.77 -13.26 10.72
CA SER A 170 -9.28 -14.05 11.85
C SER A 170 -8.46 -13.89 13.12
N VAL A 171 -7.15 -13.69 13.01
CA VAL A 171 -6.26 -13.45 14.16
C VAL A 171 -6.52 -12.07 14.77
N LEU A 172 -6.67 -11.05 13.94
CA LEU A 172 -6.93 -9.68 14.39
C LEU A 172 -8.34 -9.51 14.97
N GLU A 173 -9.36 -10.16 14.41
CA GLU A 173 -10.71 -10.20 14.96
C GLU A 173 -10.72 -10.84 16.35
N ASN A 174 -10.07 -11.99 16.50
CA ASN A 174 -9.92 -12.64 17.79
C ASN A 174 -9.18 -11.76 18.80
N ALA A 175 -8.08 -11.13 18.42
CA ALA A 175 -7.31 -10.24 19.30
C ALA A 175 -8.16 -9.05 19.79
N ARG A 176 -9.02 -8.46 18.93
CA ARG A 176 -9.97 -7.42 19.34
C ARG A 176 -11.01 -7.94 20.34
N ALA A 177 -11.52 -9.15 20.14
CA ALA A 177 -12.53 -9.73 21.04
C ALA A 177 -11.97 -10.02 22.45
N TYR A 178 -10.67 -10.30 22.58
CA TYR A 178 -10.00 -10.53 23.87
C TYR A 178 -9.50 -9.24 24.55
N GLY A 179 -9.47 -8.11 23.84
CA GLY A 179 -8.96 -6.82 24.34
C GLY A 179 -10.06 -5.85 24.83
N GLN A 180 -11.31 -6.27 24.80
CA GLN A 180 -12.46 -5.59 25.40
C GLN A 180 -12.82 -6.27 26.73
#